data_7bab66034aad17e5ba74052c055715bf
#
_entry.id   7bab66034aad17e5ba74052c055715bf
#
_cell.length_a   1.000
_cell.length_b   1.000
_cell.length_c   1.000
_cell.angle_alpha   90.00
_cell.angle_beta   90.00
_cell.angle_gamma   90.00
#
_symmetry.space_group_name_H-M   'P 1'
#
loop_
_entity.id
_entity.type
_entity.pdbx_description
1 polymer ?
#
loop_
_entity_poly.entity_id
_entity_poly.type
_entity_poly.pdbx_seq_one_letter_code
_entity_poly.pdbx_strand_id
1 'polypeptide(L)'
;MCHQYHVYLPNEDHTNHFIGEAACLIQPVDEGVKKFIQGMVFEQNIHNTRQMKLMVELYVRQMFQNSTLPQKTNKRFWPSSKDVQNHIVFALMRQRNSTVDQVVVKELVNKWENENSDDKFHLRLKEDLDTEPDLNGIDPCQNQNSEEDDDVRLGDQLASSLYGSRKKFLFIHQNSSQRRLLQRYGNDICLLDATYRTTKYALPLFFLCVPTNVNYFVAAMFIVETEDSASIKEALSKLKEWNPDWNPAFFMCDHAQEEINSLEEEFPGSFVYLCDFHREQAWERWVTAMHNGVSQFKPELLKMFRDIAASTTENEYVRAKEFLQASVIWKENDRLSNWFERTWLSKYKVFEFEFYVIRKGSKLWGKHSRFFEEQAKKPNRALFS
;
A
#
# COMPACT_ATOMS: atom_id res chain seq x y z
N MET A 1 16.01 1.91 -51.78
CA MET A 1 14.67 2.47 -52.00
C MET A 1 14.34 3.34 -50.78
N CYS A 2 14.15 4.66 -51.03
CA CYS A 2 13.66 5.54 -49.96
C CYS A 2 12.16 5.32 -49.79
N HIS A 3 11.73 4.87 -48.63
CA HIS A 3 10.33 4.80 -48.32
C HIS A 3 9.84 6.22 -48.00
N GLN A 4 8.95 6.79 -48.84
CA GLN A 4 8.25 8.03 -48.56
C GLN A 4 6.95 7.68 -47.84
N TYR A 5 6.73 8.30 -46.66
CA TYR A 5 5.47 8.22 -45.94
C TYR A 5 4.66 9.49 -46.28
N HIS A 6 3.44 9.31 -46.77
CA HIS A 6 2.49 10.40 -46.89
C HIS A 6 1.65 10.46 -45.64
N VAL A 7 1.81 11.53 -44.87
CA VAL A 7 0.97 11.82 -43.71
C VAL A 7 -0.18 12.72 -44.16
N TYR A 8 -1.39 12.20 -44.05
CA TYR A 8 -2.61 12.99 -44.31
C TYR A 8 -3.08 13.56 -42.97
N LEU A 9 -3.07 14.87 -42.85
CA LEU A 9 -3.63 15.58 -41.71
C LEU A 9 -5.03 16.07 -42.10
N PRO A 10 -6.10 15.55 -41.44
CA PRO A 10 -7.44 16.06 -41.73
C PRO A 10 -7.56 17.52 -41.26
N ASN A 11 -8.26 18.32 -42.05
CA ASN A 11 -8.53 19.73 -41.74
C ASN A 11 -9.73 19.92 -40.77
N GLU A 12 -10.07 18.90 -40.01
CA GLU A 12 -11.18 18.95 -39.07
C GLU A 12 -10.69 19.32 -37.67
N ASP A 13 -11.43 20.15 -36.96
CA ASP A 13 -11.16 20.48 -35.55
C ASP A 13 -11.23 19.25 -34.69
N HIS A 14 -10.17 19.01 -33.94
CA HIS A 14 -10.08 17.89 -32.98
C HIS A 14 -11.05 18.11 -31.82
N THR A 15 -12.17 17.39 -31.80
CA THR A 15 -13.20 17.51 -30.75
C THR A 15 -13.02 16.53 -29.57
N ASN A 16 -12.18 15.49 -29.73
CA ASN A 16 -12.11 14.35 -28.78
C ASN A 16 -10.93 14.37 -27.82
N HIS A 17 -10.07 15.39 -27.82
CA HIS A 17 -8.96 15.54 -26.90
C HIS A 17 -8.61 17.01 -26.65
N PHE A 18 -7.94 17.27 -25.54
CA PHE A 18 -7.52 18.63 -25.21
C PHE A 18 -6.42 19.12 -26.17
N ILE A 19 -6.54 20.38 -26.60
CA ILE A 19 -5.56 21.09 -27.45
C ILE A 19 -4.93 22.26 -26.70
N GLY A 20 -3.80 22.77 -27.19
CA GLY A 20 -3.10 23.91 -26.60
C GLY A 20 -2.52 23.62 -25.22
N GLU A 21 -2.62 24.55 -24.27
CA GLU A 21 -2.06 24.41 -22.91
C GLU A 21 -2.70 23.28 -22.12
N ALA A 22 -3.98 22.99 -22.34
CA ALA A 22 -4.66 21.89 -21.68
C ALA A 22 -4.10 20.51 -22.07
N ALA A 23 -3.61 20.35 -23.30
CA ALA A 23 -2.94 19.12 -23.75
C ALA A 23 -1.64 18.86 -22.97
N CYS A 24 -0.96 19.90 -22.50
CA CYS A 24 0.26 19.77 -21.72
C CYS A 24 0.04 19.11 -20.35
N LEU A 25 -1.19 19.11 -19.83
CA LEU A 25 -1.54 18.48 -18.55
C LEU A 25 -1.67 16.96 -18.65
N ILE A 26 -1.85 16.40 -19.85
CA ILE A 26 -2.11 14.97 -20.07
C ILE A 26 -0.89 14.27 -20.71
N GLN A 27 0.13 15.03 -21.11
CA GLN A 27 1.30 14.44 -21.75
C GLN A 27 2.08 13.54 -20.80
N PRO A 28 2.58 12.39 -21.32
CA PRO A 28 3.46 11.52 -20.55
C PRO A 28 4.77 12.23 -20.20
N VAL A 29 5.38 11.83 -19.10
CA VAL A 29 6.69 12.35 -18.68
C VAL A 29 7.74 12.08 -19.76
N ASP A 30 8.61 13.05 -20.02
CA ASP A 30 9.67 12.94 -21.02
C ASP A 30 10.63 11.79 -20.75
N GLU A 31 11.05 11.09 -21.79
CA GLU A 31 11.96 9.94 -21.67
C GLU A 31 13.32 10.28 -21.03
N GLY A 32 13.85 11.45 -21.30
CA GLY A 32 15.07 11.94 -20.64
C GLY A 32 14.87 12.15 -19.15
N VAL A 33 13.71 12.70 -18.76
CA VAL A 33 13.35 12.87 -17.34
C VAL A 33 13.14 11.50 -16.66
N LYS A 34 12.47 10.56 -17.31
CA LYS A 34 12.31 9.19 -16.79
C LYS A 34 13.66 8.51 -16.57
N LYS A 35 14.56 8.55 -17.56
CA LYS A 35 15.91 7.99 -17.48
C LYS A 35 16.73 8.67 -16.39
N PHE A 36 16.60 9.98 -16.23
CA PHE A 36 17.27 10.72 -15.16
C PHE A 36 16.81 10.24 -13.78
N ILE A 37 15.49 10.10 -13.55
CA ILE A 37 14.95 9.58 -12.29
C ILE A 37 15.48 8.17 -12.03
N GLN A 38 15.49 7.29 -13.03
CA GLN A 38 16.03 5.94 -12.91
C GLN A 38 17.51 5.95 -12.52
N GLY A 39 18.34 6.74 -13.20
CA GLY A 39 19.76 6.90 -12.88
C GLY A 39 19.99 7.38 -11.44
N MET A 40 19.21 8.39 -10.99
CA MET A 40 19.32 8.89 -9.62
C MET A 40 18.93 7.85 -8.56
N VAL A 41 17.94 6.99 -8.86
CA VAL A 41 17.59 5.86 -7.99
C VAL A 41 18.70 4.82 -7.96
N PHE A 42 19.26 4.43 -9.11
CA PHE A 42 20.23 3.35 -9.21
C PHE A 42 21.64 3.74 -8.74
N GLU A 43 22.11 4.92 -9.14
CA GLU A 43 23.50 5.35 -8.92
C GLU A 43 23.66 6.14 -7.62
N GLN A 44 22.66 6.97 -7.29
CA GLN A 44 22.73 7.89 -6.15
C GLN A 44 21.86 7.45 -4.97
N ASN A 45 21.11 6.36 -5.10
CA ASN A 45 20.21 5.82 -4.07
C ASN A 45 19.20 6.86 -3.53
N ILE A 46 18.72 7.76 -4.41
CA ILE A 46 17.78 8.82 -4.04
C ILE A 46 16.34 8.30 -4.21
N HIS A 47 15.65 8.05 -3.09
CA HIS A 47 14.27 7.56 -3.06
C HIS A 47 13.28 8.60 -2.54
N ASN A 48 13.75 9.70 -1.98
CA ASN A 48 12.89 10.74 -1.45
C ASN A 48 12.28 11.58 -2.58
N THR A 49 10.95 11.55 -2.71
CA THR A 49 10.20 12.23 -3.78
C THR A 49 10.48 13.73 -3.83
N ARG A 50 10.56 14.39 -2.66
CA ARG A 50 10.83 15.85 -2.60
C ARG A 50 12.23 16.18 -3.09
N GLN A 51 13.23 15.40 -2.68
CA GLN A 51 14.60 15.55 -3.15
C GLN A 51 14.70 15.26 -4.64
N MET A 52 14.12 14.16 -5.12
CA MET A 52 14.07 13.80 -6.53
C MET A 52 13.44 14.90 -7.38
N LYS A 53 12.33 15.50 -6.91
CA LYS A 53 11.65 16.59 -7.63
C LYS A 53 12.56 17.82 -7.81
N LEU A 54 13.35 18.18 -6.79
CA LEU A 54 14.34 19.25 -6.90
C LEU A 54 15.43 18.90 -7.93
N MET A 55 15.90 17.67 -7.94
CA MET A 55 16.90 17.20 -8.92
C MET A 55 16.35 17.20 -10.35
N VAL A 56 15.10 16.76 -10.53
CA VAL A 56 14.41 16.85 -11.84
C VAL A 56 14.29 18.30 -12.29
N GLU A 57 13.95 19.23 -11.40
CA GLU A 57 13.89 20.65 -11.74
C GLU A 57 15.25 21.19 -12.23
N LEU A 58 16.33 20.84 -11.58
CA LEU A 58 17.69 21.22 -11.98
C LEU A 58 18.06 20.60 -13.34
N TYR A 59 17.77 19.32 -13.52
CA TYR A 59 18.00 18.60 -14.77
C TYR A 59 17.24 19.22 -15.95
N VAL A 60 15.97 19.53 -15.79
CA VAL A 60 15.17 20.19 -16.83
C VAL A 60 15.72 21.58 -17.18
N ARG A 61 16.12 22.37 -16.19
CA ARG A 61 16.79 23.65 -16.43
C ARG A 61 18.08 23.50 -17.24
N GLN A 62 18.84 22.46 -16.96
CA GLN A 62 20.06 22.16 -17.70
C GLN A 62 19.77 21.70 -19.13
N MET A 63 18.75 20.88 -19.35
CA MET A 63 18.32 20.48 -20.71
C MET A 63 17.98 21.69 -21.60
N PHE A 64 17.39 22.71 -21.04
CA PHE A 64 16.90 23.89 -21.77
C PHE A 64 17.79 25.13 -21.59
N GLN A 65 19.06 24.98 -21.15
CA GLN A 65 19.92 26.15 -20.89
C GLN A 65 20.20 27.01 -22.14
N ASN A 66 20.09 26.42 -23.35
CA ASN A 66 20.30 27.10 -24.64
C ASN A 66 18.99 27.28 -25.43
N SER A 67 17.82 27.08 -24.82
CA SER A 67 16.51 27.15 -25.44
C SER A 67 15.45 27.69 -24.47
N THR A 68 14.24 27.94 -24.98
CA THR A 68 13.16 28.45 -24.14
C THR A 68 12.72 27.37 -23.13
N LEU A 69 12.74 27.69 -21.84
CA LEU A 69 12.32 26.80 -20.77
C LEU A 69 10.79 26.53 -20.88
N PRO A 70 10.35 25.24 -20.84
CA PRO A 70 8.93 24.91 -20.87
C PRO A 70 8.17 25.52 -19.68
N GLN A 71 6.90 25.86 -19.90
CA GLN A 71 6.04 26.34 -18.81
C GLN A 71 5.87 25.29 -17.73
N LYS A 72 5.76 25.71 -16.47
CA LYS A 72 5.62 24.80 -15.31
C LYS A 72 4.31 23.97 -15.32
N THR A 73 3.33 24.35 -16.11
CA THR A 73 2.10 23.59 -16.37
C THR A 73 2.33 22.38 -17.28
N ASN A 74 3.46 22.33 -18.01
CA ASN A 74 3.78 21.23 -18.90
C ASN A 74 4.29 20.01 -18.10
N LYS A 75 3.39 19.06 -17.79
CA LYS A 75 3.69 17.84 -17.04
C LYS A 75 4.78 16.97 -17.66
N ARG A 76 5.00 17.06 -18.96
CA ARG A 76 6.06 16.31 -19.65
C ARG A 76 7.43 16.57 -19.03
N PHE A 77 7.74 17.82 -18.69
CA PHE A 77 9.02 18.24 -18.11
C PHE A 77 8.93 18.57 -16.61
N TRP A 78 7.73 18.91 -16.13
CA TRP A 78 7.48 19.23 -14.72
C TRP A 78 6.47 18.24 -14.12
N PRO A 79 6.90 16.96 -13.92
CA PRO A 79 6.01 15.95 -13.39
C PRO A 79 5.50 16.30 -11.99
N SER A 80 4.30 15.87 -11.66
CA SER A 80 3.73 16.00 -10.32
C SER A 80 4.55 15.19 -9.31
N SER A 81 4.33 15.43 -8.02
CA SER A 81 4.99 14.62 -6.97
C SER A 81 4.57 13.15 -7.08
N LYS A 82 3.33 12.87 -7.50
CA LYS A 82 2.83 11.52 -7.72
C LYS A 82 3.53 10.85 -8.91
N ASP A 83 3.69 11.55 -10.02
CA ASP A 83 4.40 11.03 -11.20
C ASP A 83 5.86 10.69 -10.86
N VAL A 84 6.55 11.60 -10.15
CA VAL A 84 7.93 11.35 -9.67
C VAL A 84 7.98 10.14 -8.76
N GLN A 85 7.03 10.02 -7.83
CA GLN A 85 6.93 8.88 -6.92
C GLN A 85 6.74 7.57 -7.67
N ASN A 86 5.81 7.55 -8.65
CA ASN A 86 5.55 6.37 -9.48
C ASN A 86 6.80 5.93 -10.23
N HIS A 87 7.55 6.86 -10.82
CA HIS A 87 8.81 6.54 -11.51
C HIS A 87 9.90 6.05 -10.55
N ILE A 88 9.98 6.56 -9.32
CA ILE A 88 10.89 6.02 -8.29
C ILE A 88 10.53 4.58 -7.97
N VAL A 89 9.24 4.31 -7.67
CA VAL A 89 8.75 2.94 -7.38
C VAL A 89 9.03 2.00 -8.54
N PHE A 90 8.73 2.43 -9.78
CA PHE A 90 9.01 1.64 -10.98
C PHE A 90 10.50 1.32 -11.16
N ALA A 91 11.39 2.30 -10.90
CA ALA A 91 12.84 2.06 -10.93
C ALA A 91 13.28 1.05 -9.86
N LEU A 92 12.75 1.16 -8.64
CA LEU A 92 13.01 0.21 -7.56
C LEU A 92 12.53 -1.20 -7.91
N MET A 93 11.36 -1.33 -8.54
CA MET A 93 10.83 -2.63 -8.99
C MET A 93 11.75 -3.29 -10.02
N ARG A 94 12.33 -2.52 -10.94
CA ARG A 94 13.34 -3.05 -11.88
C ARG A 94 14.61 -3.56 -11.17
N GLN A 95 15.00 -2.93 -10.05
CA GLN A 95 16.11 -3.40 -9.22
C GLN A 95 15.82 -4.70 -8.44
N ARG A 96 14.55 -5.01 -8.14
CA ARG A 96 14.14 -6.23 -7.42
C ARG A 96 14.61 -7.53 -8.11
N ASN A 97 15.03 -7.44 -9.36
CA ASN A 97 15.49 -8.59 -10.17
C ASN A 97 16.99 -8.88 -10.04
N SER A 98 17.72 -8.21 -9.13
CA SER A 98 19.15 -8.47 -8.94
C SER A 98 19.37 -9.88 -8.38
N THR A 99 19.93 -10.79 -9.20
CA THR A 99 20.32 -12.13 -8.80
C THR A 99 21.35 -12.13 -7.68
N VAL A 100 22.23 -11.14 -7.65
CA VAL A 100 23.29 -10.98 -6.63
C VAL A 100 22.70 -10.81 -5.24
N ASP A 101 21.69 -9.91 -5.09
CA ASP A 101 21.06 -9.67 -3.78
C ASP A 101 20.27 -10.89 -3.29
N GLN A 102 19.65 -11.65 -4.19
CA GLN A 102 18.96 -12.90 -3.86
C GLN A 102 19.92 -14.00 -3.34
N VAL A 103 21.08 -14.12 -3.95
CA VAL A 103 22.13 -15.05 -3.50
C VAL A 103 22.60 -14.67 -2.10
N VAL A 104 22.87 -13.39 -1.85
CA VAL A 104 23.28 -12.89 -0.52
C VAL A 104 22.21 -13.17 0.53
N VAL A 105 20.93 -12.91 0.24
CA VAL A 105 19.82 -13.20 1.17
C VAL A 105 19.75 -14.70 1.47
N LYS A 106 19.94 -15.58 0.47
CA LYS A 106 19.94 -17.03 0.67
C LYS A 106 21.07 -17.47 1.58
N GLU A 107 22.28 -16.95 1.38
CA GLU A 107 23.44 -17.26 2.22
C GLU A 107 23.22 -16.78 3.67
N LEU A 108 22.64 -15.59 3.86
CA LEU A 108 22.31 -15.08 5.19
C LEU A 108 21.26 -15.95 5.91
N VAL A 109 20.20 -16.36 5.19
CA VAL A 109 19.16 -17.22 5.78
C VAL A 109 19.76 -18.56 6.18
N ASN A 110 20.56 -19.20 5.32
CA ASN A 110 21.25 -20.46 5.64
C ASN A 110 22.17 -20.32 6.88
N LYS A 111 22.84 -19.17 7.00
CA LYS A 111 23.67 -18.87 8.19
C LYS A 111 22.81 -18.77 9.45
N TRP A 112 21.71 -18.02 9.42
CA TRP A 112 20.81 -17.85 10.56
C TRP A 112 20.14 -19.15 10.98
N GLU A 113 19.72 -20.01 10.04
CA GLU A 113 19.19 -21.33 10.32
C GLU A 113 20.20 -22.21 11.07
N ASN A 114 21.49 -22.13 10.70
CA ASN A 114 22.55 -22.86 11.37
C ASN A 114 22.88 -22.30 12.76
N GLU A 115 22.80 -20.98 12.94
CA GLU A 115 23.07 -20.30 14.22
C GLU A 115 21.92 -20.44 15.22
N ASN A 116 20.67 -20.54 14.74
CA ASN A 116 19.45 -20.51 15.54
C ASN A 116 18.51 -21.65 15.13
N SER A 117 18.82 -22.87 15.55
CA SER A 117 18.07 -24.08 15.18
C SER A 117 16.59 -24.07 15.60
N ASP A 118 16.23 -23.26 16.60
CA ASP A 118 14.85 -23.12 17.09
C ASP A 118 14.04 -22.11 16.29
N ASP A 119 14.67 -21.25 15.51
CA ASP A 119 14.01 -20.27 14.68
C ASP A 119 13.48 -20.92 13.40
N LYS A 120 12.38 -20.38 12.91
CA LYS A 120 11.77 -20.82 11.64
C LYS A 120 11.98 -19.78 10.56
N PHE A 121 12.50 -20.23 9.45
CA PHE A 121 12.69 -19.44 8.26
C PHE A 121 11.98 -20.11 7.08
N HIS A 122 11.46 -19.31 6.17
CA HIS A 122 11.04 -19.74 4.85
C HIS A 122 11.49 -18.69 3.84
N LEU A 123 12.29 -19.11 2.87
CA LEU A 123 12.75 -18.25 1.81
C LEU A 123 12.39 -18.86 0.46
N ARG A 124 11.61 -18.17 -0.31
CA ARG A 124 11.42 -18.42 -1.73
C ARG A 124 11.99 -17.26 -2.51
N LEU A 125 12.98 -17.55 -3.31
CA LEU A 125 13.55 -16.59 -4.25
C LEU A 125 12.67 -16.53 -5.50
N LYS A 126 12.74 -15.41 -6.20
CA LYS A 126 12.13 -15.29 -7.52
C LYS A 126 12.76 -16.26 -8.49
N GLU A 127 11.96 -16.98 -9.27
CA GLU A 127 12.49 -17.80 -10.35
C GLU A 127 12.99 -16.87 -11.47
N ASP A 128 14.30 -16.94 -11.76
CA ASP A 128 14.90 -16.27 -12.90
C ASP A 128 14.32 -16.89 -14.18
N LEU A 129 13.65 -16.08 -14.98
CA LEU A 129 13.47 -16.38 -16.39
C LEU A 129 14.56 -15.60 -17.14
N ASP A 130 15.25 -16.27 -18.03
CA ASP A 130 16.29 -15.72 -18.90
C ASP A 130 15.83 -14.55 -19.81
N THR A 131 14.59 -14.12 -19.64
CA THR A 131 14.01 -12.97 -20.34
C THR A 131 13.49 -11.95 -19.32
N GLU A 132 14.20 -10.84 -19.19
CA GLU A 132 13.62 -9.66 -18.55
C GLU A 132 12.32 -9.29 -19.28
N PRO A 133 11.21 -9.00 -18.52
CA PRO A 133 10.01 -8.50 -19.16
C PRO A 133 10.34 -7.18 -19.86
N ASP A 134 9.88 -7.02 -21.09
CA ASP A 134 10.04 -5.77 -21.83
C ASP A 134 9.14 -4.69 -21.19
N LEU A 135 9.72 -3.98 -20.22
CA LEU A 135 9.07 -2.87 -19.52
C LEU A 135 9.21 -1.54 -20.30
N ASN A 136 9.85 -1.55 -21.48
CA ASN A 136 10.18 -0.31 -22.21
C ASN A 136 8.95 0.39 -22.79
N GLY A 137 7.81 -0.30 -22.91
CA GLY A 137 6.54 0.29 -23.40
C GLY A 137 5.56 0.71 -22.30
N ILE A 138 5.87 0.50 -21.03
CA ILE A 138 4.94 0.76 -19.93
C ILE A 138 5.19 2.15 -19.35
N ASP A 139 4.19 3.02 -19.47
CA ASP A 139 4.16 4.30 -18.76
C ASP A 139 3.38 4.12 -17.45
N PRO A 140 4.06 4.17 -16.29
CA PRO A 140 3.40 4.02 -14.99
C PRO A 140 2.35 5.10 -14.68
N CYS A 141 2.30 6.17 -15.50
CA CYS A 141 1.34 7.27 -15.32
C CYS A 141 0.04 7.08 -16.12
N GLN A 142 -0.09 6.06 -16.99
CA GLN A 142 -1.28 5.87 -17.84
C GLN A 142 -2.47 5.21 -17.13
N ASN A 143 -2.28 4.54 -16.01
CA ASN A 143 -3.35 3.86 -15.26
C ASN A 143 -3.97 4.76 -14.17
N GLN A 144 -4.40 5.97 -14.51
CA GLN A 144 -4.90 6.97 -13.54
C GLN A 144 -6.41 6.87 -13.22
N ASN A 145 -7.09 5.76 -13.43
CA ASN A 145 -8.52 5.64 -13.19
C ASN A 145 -8.93 5.17 -11.77
N SER A 146 -8.01 5.04 -10.83
CA SER A 146 -8.34 4.79 -9.43
C SER A 146 -8.08 6.06 -8.60
N GLU A 147 -9.16 6.68 -8.14
CA GLU A 147 -9.18 7.91 -7.34
C GLU A 147 -8.80 7.67 -5.87
N GLU A 148 -8.12 6.59 -5.52
CA GLU A 148 -7.83 6.26 -4.13
C GLU A 148 -6.33 6.18 -3.86
N ASP A 149 -5.95 6.74 -2.74
CA ASP A 149 -4.68 6.95 -2.05
C ASP A 149 -3.74 5.72 -1.95
N ASP A 150 -3.33 5.14 -3.07
CA ASP A 150 -2.46 3.98 -3.07
C ASP A 150 -1.15 4.22 -3.81
N ASP A 151 -0.32 5.13 -3.30
CA ASP A 151 1.01 5.41 -3.85
C ASP A 151 1.94 4.17 -3.90
N VAL A 152 1.65 3.14 -3.12
CA VAL A 152 2.41 1.88 -3.09
C VAL A 152 1.71 0.79 -3.92
N ARG A 153 0.39 0.72 -3.89
CA ARG A 153 -0.42 -0.30 -4.57
C ARG A 153 -0.37 -0.23 -6.10
N LEU A 154 -0.15 0.96 -6.67
CA LEU A 154 -0.02 1.08 -8.13
C LEU A 154 1.18 0.29 -8.66
N GLY A 155 2.28 0.31 -7.91
CA GLY A 155 3.48 -0.48 -8.23
C GLY A 155 3.19 -1.98 -8.21
N ASP A 156 2.44 -2.45 -7.23
CA ASP A 156 2.13 -3.87 -7.04
C ASP A 156 1.07 -4.37 -8.03
N GLN A 157 0.08 -3.55 -8.42
CA GLN A 157 -0.87 -3.87 -9.49
C GLN A 157 -0.19 -3.99 -10.85
N LEU A 158 0.75 -3.10 -11.16
CA LEU A 158 1.57 -3.20 -12.37
C LEU A 158 2.45 -4.45 -12.36
N ALA A 159 3.06 -4.79 -11.21
CA ALA A 159 3.84 -6.00 -11.06
C ALA A 159 2.98 -7.27 -11.26
N SER A 160 1.79 -7.31 -10.67
CA SER A 160 0.88 -8.46 -10.81
C SER A 160 0.44 -8.69 -12.24
N SER A 161 0.18 -7.61 -13.00
CA SER A 161 -0.17 -7.68 -14.41
C SER A 161 0.97 -8.16 -15.31
N LEU A 162 2.23 -7.82 -14.96
CA LEU A 162 3.41 -8.11 -15.77
C LEU A 162 4.00 -9.51 -15.54
N TYR A 163 3.89 -10.02 -14.32
CA TYR A 163 4.63 -11.22 -13.91
C TYR A 163 3.82 -12.52 -13.93
N GLY A 164 2.50 -12.47 -14.13
CA GLY A 164 1.65 -13.67 -14.29
C GLY A 164 1.80 -14.69 -13.14
N SER A 165 1.78 -16.01 -13.46
CA SER A 165 1.84 -17.09 -12.48
C SER A 165 3.27 -17.47 -12.02
N ARG A 166 4.23 -16.54 -12.04
CA ARG A 166 5.60 -16.77 -11.57
C ARG A 166 5.66 -16.89 -10.06
N LYS A 167 6.58 -17.71 -9.55
CA LYS A 167 6.87 -17.76 -8.13
C LYS A 167 7.52 -16.44 -7.70
N LYS A 168 6.80 -15.65 -6.90
CA LYS A 168 7.21 -14.35 -6.37
C LYS A 168 8.12 -14.54 -5.16
N PHE A 169 8.95 -13.53 -4.86
CA PHE A 169 9.75 -13.52 -3.65
C PHE A 169 8.86 -13.59 -2.40
N LEU A 170 9.25 -14.47 -1.45
CA LEU A 170 8.61 -14.62 -0.16
C LEU A 170 9.67 -14.94 0.90
N PHE A 171 9.70 -14.16 1.96
CA PHE A 171 10.52 -14.43 3.14
C PHE A 171 9.64 -14.39 4.39
N ILE A 172 9.74 -15.42 5.24
CA ILE A 172 9.00 -15.51 6.49
C ILE A 172 9.98 -15.86 7.60
N HIS A 173 9.86 -15.20 8.73
CA HIS A 173 10.66 -15.48 9.92
C HIS A 173 9.80 -15.48 11.19
N GLN A 174 10.07 -16.47 12.03
CA GLN A 174 9.49 -16.57 13.36
C GLN A 174 10.48 -17.23 14.33
N ASN A 175 10.90 -16.51 15.35
CA ASN A 175 11.79 -17.06 16.36
C ASN A 175 11.02 -17.82 17.47
N SER A 176 11.75 -18.53 18.32
CA SER A 176 11.18 -19.35 19.39
C SER A 176 10.37 -18.53 20.42
N SER A 177 10.77 -17.30 20.70
CA SER A 177 10.04 -16.41 21.60
C SER A 177 8.75 -15.91 20.98
N GLN A 178 8.77 -15.59 19.69
CA GLN A 178 7.60 -15.20 18.91
C GLN A 178 6.57 -16.33 18.80
N ARG A 179 7.03 -17.59 18.62
CA ARG A 179 6.12 -18.76 18.65
C ARG A 179 5.44 -18.92 19.99
N ARG A 180 6.17 -18.76 21.11
CA ARG A 180 5.58 -18.79 22.45
C ARG A 180 4.56 -17.69 22.70
N LEU A 181 4.81 -16.48 22.16
CA LEU A 181 3.85 -15.38 22.22
C LEU A 181 2.60 -15.70 21.42
N LEU A 182 2.75 -16.20 20.20
CA LEU A 182 1.63 -16.59 19.35
C LEU A 182 0.79 -17.70 19.99
N GLN A 183 1.44 -18.74 20.52
CA GLN A 183 0.77 -19.85 21.22
C GLN A 183 -0.01 -19.36 22.45
N ARG A 184 0.52 -18.39 23.19
CA ARG A 184 -0.10 -17.92 24.44
C ARG A 184 -1.21 -16.91 24.24
N TYR A 185 -1.08 -16.01 23.23
CA TYR A 185 -1.96 -14.86 23.05
C TYR A 185 -2.62 -14.81 21.68
N GLY A 186 -2.19 -15.64 20.73
CA GLY A 186 -2.60 -15.52 19.34
C GLY A 186 -3.99 -16.09 19.02
N ASN A 187 -4.59 -16.86 19.93
CA ASN A 187 -5.91 -17.47 19.68
C ASN A 187 -7.09 -16.55 20.04
N ASP A 188 -6.85 -15.46 20.75
CA ASP A 188 -7.88 -14.46 21.01
C ASP A 188 -7.96 -13.47 19.82
N ILE A 189 -6.97 -12.60 19.69
CA ILE A 189 -6.89 -11.63 18.59
C ILE A 189 -5.47 -11.48 18.08
N CYS A 190 -5.32 -11.47 16.73
CA CYS A 190 -4.10 -11.12 16.06
C CYS A 190 -4.28 -9.84 15.24
N LEU A 191 -3.18 -9.08 15.10
CA LEU A 191 -3.14 -7.87 14.29
C LEU A 191 -2.17 -8.10 13.13
N LEU A 192 -2.64 -7.90 11.92
CA LEU A 192 -1.82 -7.90 10.71
C LEU A 192 -1.70 -6.46 10.21
N ASP A 193 -0.49 -6.03 9.93
CA ASP A 193 -0.22 -4.67 9.46
C ASP A 193 0.99 -4.64 8.53
N ALA A 194 0.85 -3.92 7.44
CA ALA A 194 1.89 -3.78 6.44
C ALA A 194 2.66 -2.47 6.62
N THR A 195 3.98 -2.56 6.51
CA THR A 195 4.89 -1.42 6.53
C THR A 195 5.63 -1.32 5.22
N TYR A 196 5.61 -0.12 4.65
CA TYR A 196 6.20 0.14 3.35
C TYR A 196 7.50 0.96 3.45
N ARG A 197 8.35 0.86 2.43
CA ARG A 197 9.59 1.64 2.30
C ARG A 197 10.60 1.43 3.43
N THR A 198 10.54 0.30 4.11
CA THR A 198 11.51 -0.10 5.14
C THR A 198 12.67 -0.88 4.56
N THR A 199 12.50 -1.47 3.40
CA THR A 199 13.53 -2.19 2.65
C THR A 199 14.09 -1.35 1.51
N LYS A 200 15.32 -1.63 1.07
CA LYS A 200 15.95 -0.97 -0.10
C LYS A 200 15.06 -1.03 -1.34
N TYR A 201 14.33 -2.12 -1.52
CA TYR A 201 13.48 -2.39 -2.68
C TYR A 201 12.02 -2.00 -2.47
N ALA A 202 11.68 -1.34 -1.37
CA ALA A 202 10.32 -0.98 -0.99
C ALA A 202 9.35 -2.18 -1.00
N LEU A 203 9.85 -3.37 -0.62
CA LEU A 203 9.01 -4.56 -0.49
C LEU A 203 8.07 -4.40 0.70
N PRO A 204 6.79 -4.82 0.57
CA PRO A 204 5.86 -4.87 1.70
C PRO A 204 6.39 -5.79 2.80
N LEU A 205 6.53 -5.24 4.01
CA LEU A 205 6.91 -5.95 5.22
C LEU A 205 5.70 -6.04 6.13
N PHE A 206 5.24 -7.25 6.38
CA PHE A 206 4.12 -7.52 7.26
C PHE A 206 4.58 -7.92 8.65
N PHE A 207 3.90 -7.39 9.65
CA PHE A 207 4.01 -7.81 11.03
C PHE A 207 2.72 -8.46 11.50
N LEU A 208 2.84 -9.68 12.03
CA LEU A 208 1.79 -10.32 12.79
C LEU A 208 2.04 -10.04 14.28
N CYS A 209 1.14 -9.33 14.91
CA CYS A 209 1.27 -8.94 16.31
C CYS A 209 0.18 -9.53 17.19
N VAL A 210 0.50 -9.73 18.44
CA VAL A 210 -0.44 -10.14 19.48
C VAL A 210 -0.47 -9.13 20.62
N PRO A 211 -1.65 -8.79 21.16
CA PRO A 211 -1.76 -8.00 22.38
C PRO A 211 -1.39 -8.84 23.59
N THR A 212 -0.62 -8.26 24.50
CA THR A 212 -0.32 -8.84 25.79
C THR A 212 -0.83 -7.94 26.91
N ASN A 213 -0.69 -8.36 28.16
CA ASN A 213 -1.09 -7.54 29.31
C ASN A 213 -0.34 -6.18 29.40
N VAL A 214 0.78 -6.04 28.70
CA VAL A 214 1.65 -4.87 28.80
C VAL A 214 1.62 -4.03 27.51
N ASN A 215 1.75 -4.68 26.34
CA ASN A 215 1.84 -4.01 25.04
C ASN A 215 1.59 -5.01 23.90
N TYR A 216 1.65 -4.54 22.64
CA TYR A 216 1.70 -5.38 21.46
C TYR A 216 3.11 -5.89 21.22
N PHE A 217 3.21 -7.16 20.81
CA PHE A 217 4.46 -7.78 20.44
C PHE A 217 4.37 -8.44 19.09
N VAL A 218 5.44 -8.34 18.31
CA VAL A 218 5.56 -9.04 17.04
C VAL A 218 5.70 -10.53 17.28
N ALA A 219 4.74 -11.30 16.78
CA ALA A 219 4.70 -12.76 16.90
C ALA A 219 5.20 -13.48 15.63
N ALA A 220 5.24 -12.78 14.50
CA ALA A 220 5.89 -13.23 13.26
C ALA A 220 6.07 -12.04 12.33
N MET A 221 6.92 -12.19 11.31
CA MET A 221 7.04 -11.24 10.21
C MET A 221 7.22 -11.95 8.88
N PHE A 222 6.77 -11.30 7.80
CA PHE A 222 7.04 -11.77 6.45
C PHE A 222 7.17 -10.61 5.46
N ILE A 223 7.90 -10.86 4.38
CA ILE A 223 8.12 -9.93 3.27
C ILE A 223 7.63 -10.60 2.00
N VAL A 224 6.80 -9.91 1.25
CA VAL A 224 6.30 -10.35 -0.06
C VAL A 224 6.84 -9.47 -1.19
N GLU A 225 6.87 -9.99 -2.41
CA GLU A 225 7.25 -9.19 -3.57
C GLU A 225 6.14 -8.20 -3.94
N THR A 226 4.89 -8.67 -3.88
CA THR A 226 3.69 -7.88 -4.17
C THR A 226 2.64 -8.12 -3.09
N GLU A 227 1.89 -7.09 -2.75
CA GLU A 227 0.78 -7.17 -1.81
C GLU A 227 -0.47 -7.70 -2.52
N ASP A 228 -0.49 -9.02 -2.74
CA ASP A 228 -1.64 -9.71 -3.30
C ASP A 228 -2.12 -10.82 -2.37
N SER A 229 -3.41 -11.15 -2.47
CA SER A 229 -4.06 -12.12 -1.57
C SER A 229 -3.37 -13.49 -1.59
N ALA A 230 -2.85 -13.93 -2.73
CA ALA A 230 -2.20 -15.23 -2.84
C ALA A 230 -0.86 -15.27 -2.07
N SER A 231 -0.04 -14.21 -2.18
CA SER A 231 1.25 -14.10 -1.48
C SER A 231 1.06 -13.97 0.03
N ILE A 232 0.09 -13.16 0.47
CA ILE A 232 -0.23 -13.00 1.90
C ILE A 232 -0.79 -14.30 2.48
N LYS A 233 -1.72 -14.94 1.79
CA LYS A 233 -2.30 -16.23 2.19
C LYS A 233 -1.23 -17.30 2.33
N GLU A 234 -0.30 -17.41 1.37
CA GLU A 234 0.80 -18.37 1.44
C GLU A 234 1.67 -18.14 2.69
N ALA A 235 1.96 -16.88 3.02
CA ALA A 235 2.71 -16.56 4.24
C ALA A 235 1.95 -16.98 5.50
N LEU A 236 0.64 -16.70 5.57
CA LEU A 236 -0.22 -17.09 6.68
C LEU A 236 -0.35 -18.61 6.81
N SER A 237 -0.51 -19.32 5.70
CA SER A 237 -0.55 -20.80 5.67
C SER A 237 0.76 -21.41 6.20
N LYS A 238 1.91 -20.82 5.83
CA LYS A 238 3.21 -21.28 6.33
C LYS A 238 3.37 -21.02 7.84
N LEU A 239 2.92 -19.88 8.33
CA LEU A 239 2.90 -19.58 9.76
C LEU A 239 1.97 -20.53 10.53
N LYS A 240 0.84 -20.90 9.97
CA LYS A 240 -0.10 -21.87 10.53
C LYS A 240 0.49 -23.28 10.58
N GLU A 241 1.22 -23.69 9.53
CA GLU A 241 1.98 -24.95 9.51
C GLU A 241 3.00 -25.03 10.67
N TRP A 242 3.68 -23.92 10.98
CA TRP A 242 4.63 -23.85 12.10
C TRP A 242 3.94 -23.79 13.47
N ASN A 243 2.67 -23.40 13.52
CA ASN A 243 1.88 -23.20 14.72
C ASN A 243 0.50 -23.86 14.56
N PRO A 244 0.41 -25.21 14.57
CA PRO A 244 -0.82 -25.95 14.25
C PRO A 244 -2.00 -25.65 15.18
N ASP A 245 -1.75 -25.23 16.42
CA ASP A 245 -2.77 -24.86 17.40
C ASP A 245 -3.21 -23.39 17.29
N TRP A 246 -2.64 -22.63 16.35
CA TRP A 246 -2.97 -21.22 16.15
C TRP A 246 -4.21 -21.07 15.29
N ASN A 247 -5.29 -20.65 15.95
CA ASN A 247 -6.59 -20.42 15.33
C ASN A 247 -7.31 -19.25 16.01
N PRO A 248 -6.97 -17.99 15.64
CA PRO A 248 -7.50 -16.81 16.30
C PRO A 248 -9.02 -16.69 16.12
N ALA A 249 -9.70 -16.24 17.18
CA ALA A 249 -11.10 -15.86 17.07
C ALA A 249 -11.27 -14.59 16.22
N PHE A 250 -10.30 -13.67 16.32
CA PHE A 250 -10.38 -12.36 15.68
C PHE A 250 -9.05 -11.98 15.01
N PHE A 251 -9.17 -11.33 13.85
CA PHE A 251 -8.09 -10.58 13.23
C PHE A 251 -8.44 -9.10 13.15
N MET A 252 -7.42 -8.26 13.21
CA MET A 252 -7.51 -6.85 12.87
C MET A 252 -6.45 -6.53 11.84
N CYS A 253 -6.87 -5.93 10.73
CA CYS A 253 -5.99 -5.47 9.66
C CYS A 253 -6.36 -4.05 9.21
N ASP A 254 -5.64 -3.52 8.23
CA ASP A 254 -5.99 -2.27 7.60
C ASP A 254 -7.15 -2.44 6.60
N HIS A 255 -7.47 -1.38 5.86
CA HIS A 255 -8.54 -1.40 4.84
C HIS A 255 -8.03 -1.97 3.50
N ALA A 256 -7.12 -2.94 3.51
CA ALA A 256 -6.61 -3.61 2.31
C ALA A 256 -7.45 -4.85 2.00
N GLN A 257 -8.09 -4.88 0.83
CA GLN A 257 -8.95 -6.01 0.46
C GLN A 257 -8.15 -7.30 0.32
N GLU A 258 -6.90 -7.20 -0.09
CA GLU A 258 -5.96 -8.31 -0.25
C GLU A 258 -5.66 -8.99 1.08
N GLU A 259 -5.47 -8.21 2.15
CA GLU A 259 -5.28 -8.72 3.51
C GLU A 259 -6.55 -9.39 4.03
N ILE A 260 -7.70 -8.71 3.90
CA ILE A 260 -9.00 -9.22 4.34
C ILE A 260 -9.29 -10.56 3.67
N ASN A 261 -9.20 -10.64 2.33
CA ASN A 261 -9.46 -11.86 1.58
C ASN A 261 -8.53 -13.00 2.03
N SER A 262 -7.25 -12.70 2.24
CA SER A 262 -6.25 -13.69 2.66
C SER A 262 -6.56 -14.26 4.05
N LEU A 263 -6.98 -13.41 4.98
CA LEU A 263 -7.35 -13.79 6.34
C LEU A 263 -8.63 -14.62 6.36
N GLU A 264 -9.67 -14.19 5.64
CA GLU A 264 -10.95 -14.90 5.55
C GLU A 264 -10.81 -16.28 4.88
N GLU A 265 -9.96 -16.39 3.84
CA GLU A 265 -9.72 -17.66 3.17
C GLU A 265 -8.87 -18.63 4.00
N GLU A 266 -7.85 -18.16 4.72
CA GLU A 266 -6.97 -19.02 5.52
C GLU A 266 -7.57 -19.38 6.88
N PHE A 267 -8.40 -18.48 7.44
CA PHE A 267 -9.05 -18.65 8.74
C PHE A 267 -10.57 -18.45 8.65
N PRO A 268 -11.30 -19.34 7.98
CA PRO A 268 -12.73 -19.15 7.72
C PRO A 268 -13.62 -19.14 8.98
N GLY A 269 -13.06 -19.50 10.14
CA GLY A 269 -13.73 -19.42 11.44
C GLY A 269 -13.44 -18.14 12.22
N SER A 270 -12.58 -17.27 11.70
CA SER A 270 -12.17 -16.02 12.35
C SER A 270 -12.99 -14.84 11.84
N PHE A 271 -13.23 -13.85 12.70
CA PHE A 271 -13.78 -12.57 12.29
C PHE A 271 -12.65 -11.60 11.96
N VAL A 272 -12.74 -10.91 10.83
CA VAL A 272 -11.76 -9.91 10.39
C VAL A 272 -12.33 -8.51 10.60
N TYR A 273 -11.63 -7.70 11.41
CA TYR A 273 -12.02 -6.33 11.73
C TYR A 273 -11.02 -5.32 11.17
N LEU A 274 -11.53 -4.14 10.88
CA LEU A 274 -10.72 -3.04 10.41
C LEU A 274 -10.09 -2.25 11.58
N CYS A 275 -8.85 -1.86 11.41
CA CYS A 275 -8.17 -0.99 12.34
C CYS A 275 -8.84 0.40 12.39
N ASP A 276 -9.24 0.84 13.59
CA ASP A 276 -9.87 2.15 13.82
C ASP A 276 -9.03 3.32 13.31
N PHE A 277 -7.71 3.21 13.42
CA PHE A 277 -6.79 4.24 12.95
C PHE A 277 -6.81 4.37 11.43
N HIS A 278 -6.69 3.26 10.70
CA HIS A 278 -6.70 3.26 9.24
C HIS A 278 -8.07 3.68 8.69
N ARG A 279 -9.15 3.27 9.35
CA ARG A 279 -10.52 3.73 9.05
C ARG A 279 -10.65 5.24 9.20
N GLU A 280 -10.23 5.79 10.33
CA GLU A 280 -10.26 7.23 10.60
C GLU A 280 -9.41 8.00 9.57
N GLN A 281 -8.22 7.49 9.26
CA GLN A 281 -7.33 8.08 8.26
C GLN A 281 -7.95 8.07 6.86
N ALA A 282 -8.64 6.98 6.47
CA ALA A 282 -9.36 6.89 5.21
C ALA A 282 -10.49 7.93 5.13
N TRP A 283 -11.27 8.08 6.20
CA TRP A 283 -12.30 9.11 6.28
C TRP A 283 -11.74 10.53 6.17
N GLU A 284 -10.67 10.82 6.92
CA GLU A 284 -10.01 12.14 6.88
C GLU A 284 -9.48 12.47 5.49
N ARG A 285 -8.82 11.53 4.83
CA ARG A 285 -8.29 11.72 3.48
C ARG A 285 -9.41 12.03 2.51
N TRP A 286 -10.46 11.22 2.51
CA TRP A 286 -11.57 11.37 1.58
C TRP A 286 -12.29 12.71 1.77
N VAL A 287 -12.62 13.06 3.00
CA VAL A 287 -13.33 14.33 3.32
C VAL A 287 -12.45 15.55 3.03
N THR A 288 -11.13 15.45 3.20
CA THR A 288 -10.20 16.56 2.97
C THR A 288 -9.95 16.79 1.47
N ALA A 289 -10.16 15.80 0.61
CA ALA A 289 -9.91 15.90 -0.81
C ALA A 289 -10.86 16.93 -1.46
N MET A 290 -10.30 18.00 -2.04
CA MET A 290 -11.06 19.14 -2.59
C MET A 290 -12.05 18.72 -3.68
N HIS A 291 -11.69 17.74 -4.49
CA HIS A 291 -12.54 17.23 -5.58
C HIS A 291 -13.80 16.50 -5.11
N ASN A 292 -13.89 16.12 -3.83
CA ASN A 292 -15.10 15.51 -3.24
C ASN A 292 -16.15 16.55 -2.82
N GLY A 293 -15.78 17.84 -2.79
CA GLY A 293 -16.71 18.94 -2.58
C GLY A 293 -17.26 19.10 -1.16
N VAL A 294 -16.69 18.39 -0.17
CA VAL A 294 -17.20 18.38 1.23
C VAL A 294 -16.17 18.85 2.26
N SER A 295 -15.00 19.29 1.84
CA SER A 295 -13.89 19.63 2.74
C SER A 295 -14.23 20.72 3.78
N GLN A 296 -15.13 21.66 3.45
CA GLN A 296 -15.62 22.66 4.37
C GLN A 296 -16.46 22.09 5.52
N PHE A 297 -17.04 20.91 5.33
CA PHE A 297 -17.87 20.23 6.33
C PHE A 297 -17.10 19.12 7.09
N LYS A 298 -15.77 19.06 6.95
CA LYS A 298 -14.91 18.01 7.54
C LYS A 298 -15.22 17.75 9.02
N PRO A 299 -15.25 18.75 9.92
CA PRO A 299 -15.48 18.48 11.34
C PRO A 299 -16.84 17.83 11.63
N GLU A 300 -17.88 18.26 10.90
CA GLU A 300 -19.24 17.77 11.06
C GLU A 300 -19.39 16.33 10.53
N LEU A 301 -18.88 16.07 9.33
CA LEU A 301 -18.90 14.73 8.71
C LEU A 301 -18.12 13.71 9.54
N LEU A 302 -16.90 14.02 9.95
CA LEU A 302 -16.10 13.11 10.77
C LEU A 302 -16.78 12.83 12.11
N LYS A 303 -17.49 13.80 12.70
CA LYS A 303 -18.27 13.56 13.90
C LYS A 303 -19.39 12.55 13.63
N MET A 304 -20.19 12.75 12.58
CA MET A 304 -21.28 11.83 12.22
C MET A 304 -20.77 10.42 11.91
N PHE A 305 -19.64 10.29 11.21
CA PHE A 305 -19.01 8.98 10.95
C PHE A 305 -18.55 8.30 12.25
N ARG A 306 -17.95 9.07 13.17
CA ARG A 306 -17.54 8.57 14.49
C ARG A 306 -18.72 8.14 15.33
N ASP A 307 -19.84 8.87 15.29
CA ASP A 307 -21.06 8.53 16.02
C ASP A 307 -21.62 7.18 15.52
N ILE A 308 -21.59 6.93 14.21
CA ILE A 308 -21.94 5.61 13.63
C ILE A 308 -20.99 4.53 14.16
N ALA A 309 -19.68 4.75 14.07
CA ALA A 309 -18.68 3.78 14.48
C ALA A 309 -18.62 3.55 16.00
N ALA A 310 -19.03 4.50 16.80
CA ALA A 310 -19.04 4.41 18.25
C ALA A 310 -20.33 3.81 18.80
N SER A 311 -21.32 3.57 17.97
CA SER A 311 -22.60 2.98 18.39
C SER A 311 -22.37 1.62 19.08
N THR A 312 -23.05 1.36 20.16
CA THR A 312 -22.91 0.14 20.96
C THR A 312 -24.12 -0.77 20.88
N THR A 313 -25.20 -0.27 20.27
CA THR A 313 -26.47 -0.99 20.07
C THR A 313 -26.97 -0.77 18.64
N GLU A 314 -27.72 -1.73 18.12
CA GLU A 314 -28.33 -1.61 16.81
C GLU A 314 -29.22 -0.33 16.71
N ASN A 315 -29.92 0.01 17.77
CA ASN A 315 -30.73 1.21 17.80
C ASN A 315 -29.91 2.49 17.74
N GLU A 316 -28.75 2.53 18.38
CA GLU A 316 -27.79 3.66 18.27
C GLU A 316 -27.25 3.77 16.86
N TYR A 317 -26.85 2.64 16.26
CA TYR A 317 -26.36 2.58 14.90
C TYR A 317 -27.41 3.10 13.89
N VAL A 318 -28.63 2.59 13.96
CA VAL A 318 -29.73 3.02 13.09
C VAL A 318 -29.96 4.53 13.22
N ARG A 319 -30.05 5.06 14.45
CA ARG A 319 -30.22 6.50 14.69
C ARG A 319 -29.06 7.33 14.14
N ALA A 320 -27.83 6.92 14.37
CA ALA A 320 -26.65 7.65 13.88
C ALA A 320 -26.60 7.64 12.35
N LYS A 321 -26.91 6.51 11.72
CA LYS A 321 -27.03 6.39 10.27
C LYS A 321 -28.12 7.26 9.69
N GLU A 322 -29.34 7.22 10.28
CA GLU A 322 -30.44 8.07 9.87
C GLU A 322 -30.12 9.55 10.03
N PHE A 323 -29.41 9.93 11.10
CA PHE A 323 -28.96 11.30 11.31
C PHE A 323 -28.02 11.78 10.20
N LEU A 324 -27.02 10.96 9.81
CA LEU A 324 -26.14 11.25 8.67
C LEU A 324 -26.96 11.39 7.39
N GLN A 325 -27.82 10.44 7.08
CA GLN A 325 -28.62 10.41 5.83
C GLN A 325 -29.67 11.53 5.77
N ALA A 326 -30.12 12.04 6.90
CA ALA A 326 -31.02 13.18 6.98
C ALA A 326 -30.31 14.53 6.78
N SER A 327 -28.98 14.59 6.93
CA SER A 327 -28.22 15.84 6.81
C SER A 327 -28.32 16.44 5.41
N VAL A 328 -28.24 17.77 5.35
CA VAL A 328 -28.22 18.51 4.08
C VAL A 328 -26.99 18.11 3.24
N ILE A 329 -25.84 17.95 3.92
CA ILE A 329 -24.57 17.59 3.27
C ILE A 329 -24.69 16.24 2.52
N TRP A 330 -25.36 15.27 3.14
CA TRP A 330 -25.59 13.96 2.52
C TRP A 330 -26.50 14.05 1.30
N LYS A 331 -27.62 14.79 1.42
CA LYS A 331 -28.62 14.91 0.36
C LYS A 331 -28.16 15.70 -0.86
N GLU A 332 -27.27 16.66 -0.65
CA GLU A 332 -26.76 17.55 -1.69
C GLU A 332 -25.46 17.02 -2.34
N ASN A 333 -24.86 15.94 -1.80
CA ASN A 333 -23.63 15.40 -2.32
C ASN A 333 -23.74 13.90 -2.61
N ASP A 334 -24.11 13.58 -3.85
CA ASP A 334 -24.20 12.19 -4.34
C ASP A 334 -22.86 11.44 -4.26
N ARG A 335 -21.74 12.14 -4.35
CA ARG A 335 -20.41 11.55 -4.25
C ARG A 335 -20.15 11.02 -2.85
N LEU A 336 -20.53 11.79 -1.84
CA LEU A 336 -20.43 11.38 -0.45
C LEU A 336 -21.32 10.18 -0.14
N SER A 337 -22.59 10.24 -0.53
CA SER A 337 -23.56 9.18 -0.24
C SER A 337 -23.16 7.86 -0.93
N ASN A 338 -22.82 7.92 -2.21
CA ASN A 338 -22.36 6.75 -2.96
C ASN A 338 -21.08 6.13 -2.38
N TRP A 339 -20.08 6.95 -2.02
CA TRP A 339 -18.84 6.46 -1.44
C TRP A 339 -19.09 5.81 -0.08
N PHE A 340 -19.77 6.51 0.83
CA PHE A 340 -19.94 6.01 2.20
C PHE A 340 -20.84 4.77 2.25
N GLU A 341 -21.92 4.74 1.46
CA GLU A 341 -22.79 3.55 1.37
C GLU A 341 -22.04 2.34 0.80
N ARG A 342 -21.33 2.52 -0.31
CA ARG A 342 -20.64 1.40 -0.99
C ARG A 342 -19.45 0.88 -0.20
N THR A 343 -18.68 1.78 0.42
CA THR A 343 -17.44 1.41 1.12
C THR A 343 -17.71 1.00 2.56
N TRP A 344 -18.53 1.75 3.29
CA TRP A 344 -18.62 1.62 4.75
C TRP A 344 -19.90 0.98 5.26
N LEU A 345 -21.05 1.25 4.64
CA LEU A 345 -22.32 0.73 5.14
C LEU A 345 -22.69 -0.64 4.55
N SER A 346 -22.25 -0.96 3.31
CA SER A 346 -22.61 -2.21 2.66
C SER A 346 -21.53 -3.28 2.78
N LYS A 347 -20.25 -2.89 2.65
CA LYS A 347 -19.12 -3.81 2.53
C LYS A 347 -18.46 -4.11 3.88
N TYR A 348 -18.22 -3.07 4.64
CA TYR A 348 -17.71 -3.21 6.00
C TYR A 348 -18.87 -2.88 6.93
N LYS A 349 -19.37 -3.88 7.63
CA LYS A 349 -20.24 -3.59 8.75
C LYS A 349 -19.44 -2.73 9.72
N VAL A 350 -19.54 -1.41 9.57
CA VAL A 350 -18.85 -0.41 10.42
C VAL A 350 -19.14 -0.72 11.89
N PHE A 351 -20.04 -1.65 12.11
CA PHE A 351 -20.65 -1.98 13.35
C PHE A 351 -20.79 -3.49 13.52
N GLU A 352 -19.98 -4.08 14.39
CA GLU A 352 -20.21 -5.40 14.96
C GLU A 352 -20.24 -5.33 16.48
N PHE A 353 -21.34 -5.73 17.06
CA PHE A 353 -21.63 -5.69 18.50
C PHE A 353 -20.55 -6.35 19.36
N GLU A 354 -19.96 -7.42 18.88
CA GLU A 354 -18.95 -8.20 19.60
C GLU A 354 -17.64 -7.44 19.78
N PHE A 355 -17.30 -6.55 18.84
CA PHE A 355 -16.07 -5.75 18.88
C PHE A 355 -16.03 -4.77 20.05
N TYR A 356 -17.19 -4.28 20.50
CA TYR A 356 -17.29 -3.37 21.64
C TYR A 356 -16.82 -4.02 22.95
N VAL A 357 -17.05 -5.32 23.12
CA VAL A 357 -16.64 -6.07 24.32
C VAL A 357 -15.13 -6.17 24.39
N ILE A 358 -14.46 -6.42 23.24
CA ILE A 358 -13.00 -6.45 23.14
C ILE A 358 -12.41 -5.06 23.39
N ARG A 359 -13.03 -4.00 22.85
CA ARG A 359 -12.59 -2.61 23.01
C ARG A 359 -12.61 -2.13 24.47
N LYS A 360 -13.58 -2.55 25.28
CA LYS A 360 -13.63 -2.21 26.72
C LYS A 360 -12.58 -2.94 27.56
N GLY A 361 -12.14 -4.12 27.16
CA GLY A 361 -11.15 -4.92 27.89
C GLY A 361 -9.71 -4.42 27.76
N SER A 362 -9.36 -3.68 26.71
CA SER A 362 -8.00 -3.24 26.48
C SER A 362 -7.87 -1.72 26.37
N LYS A 363 -7.36 -1.08 27.41
CA LYS A 363 -6.92 0.34 27.40
C LYS A 363 -5.76 0.63 26.42
N LEU A 364 -5.37 -0.35 25.60
CA LEU A 364 -4.17 -0.34 24.77
C LEU A 364 -4.40 0.13 23.32
N TRP A 365 -5.64 0.20 22.87
CA TRP A 365 -6.02 0.42 21.47
C TRP A 365 -5.55 1.74 20.85
N GLY A 366 -5.49 2.82 21.62
CA GLY A 366 -5.00 4.12 21.13
C GLY A 366 -3.50 4.23 20.89
N LYS A 367 -2.74 3.16 21.16
CA LYS A 367 -1.27 3.13 20.98
C LYS A 367 -0.83 2.32 19.77
N HIS A 368 -1.76 1.69 19.08
CA HIS A 368 -1.50 0.71 18.03
C HIS A 368 -0.68 1.28 16.86
N SER A 369 -1.14 2.34 16.22
CA SER A 369 -0.46 2.95 15.07
C SER A 369 0.94 3.48 15.39
N ARG A 370 1.11 4.08 16.57
CA ARG A 370 2.43 4.54 17.01
C ARG A 370 3.42 3.39 17.20
N PHE A 371 2.94 2.22 17.62
CA PHE A 371 3.79 1.05 17.80
C PHE A 371 4.42 0.60 16.48
N PHE A 372 3.64 0.49 15.39
CA PHE A 372 4.17 0.09 14.08
C PHE A 372 5.12 1.14 13.50
N GLU A 373 4.76 2.42 13.57
CA GLU A 373 5.68 3.50 13.17
C GLU A 373 6.99 3.48 13.97
N GLU A 374 6.94 3.19 15.26
CA GLU A 374 8.13 3.08 16.10
C GLU A 374 8.94 1.84 15.79
N GLN A 375 8.31 0.69 15.51
CA GLN A 375 9.03 -0.53 15.10
C GLN A 375 9.71 -0.32 13.73
N ALA A 376 9.03 0.30 12.78
CA ALA A 376 9.61 0.62 11.47
C ALA A 376 10.79 1.61 11.55
N LYS A 377 10.82 2.50 12.54
CA LYS A 377 11.89 3.50 12.76
C LYS A 377 13.05 2.99 13.60
N LYS A 378 12.89 1.87 14.34
CA LYS A 378 14.00 1.29 15.10
C LYS A 378 15.03 0.70 14.14
N PRO A 379 16.29 1.15 14.15
CA PRO A 379 17.33 0.48 13.39
C PRO A 379 17.39 -0.98 13.84
N ASN A 380 17.47 -1.90 12.87
CA ASN A 380 17.36 -3.36 12.97
C ASN A 380 18.37 -4.05 13.92
N ARG A 381 18.74 -3.47 15.04
CA ARG A 381 19.63 -4.11 16.01
C ARG A 381 19.01 -5.26 16.80
N ALA A 382 17.66 -5.33 16.88
CA ALA A 382 16.98 -6.37 17.66
C ALA A 382 16.33 -7.48 16.79
N LEU A 383 16.29 -7.30 15.46
CA LEU A 383 15.81 -8.33 14.54
C LEU A 383 16.94 -9.20 13.98
N PHE A 384 18.21 -8.76 14.15
CA PHE A 384 19.40 -9.40 13.61
C PHE A 384 20.54 -9.52 14.64
N SER A 385 20.27 -9.39 15.93
CA SER A 385 21.21 -9.70 17.03
C SER A 385 20.84 -10.96 17.77
#